data_7ebfab9953ec93dab45cc838b743e777
#
_entry.id   7ebfab9953ec93dab45cc838b743e777
#
_cell.length_a   1.000
_cell.length_b   1.000
_cell.length_c   1.000
_cell.angle_alpha   90.00
_cell.angle_beta   90.00
_cell.angle_gamma   90.00
#
_symmetry.space_group_name_H-M   'P 1'
#
loop_
_entity.id
_entity.type
_entity.pdbx_description
1 polymer ?
#
loop_
_entity_poly.entity_id
_entity_poly.type
_entity_poly.pdbx_seq_one_letter_code
_entity_poly.pdbx_strand_id
1 'polypeptide(L)'
;MSGIFYPGKLQASDTVGGCIDIFKNVWPNPEETIQMTELACSDPESGISWERATTTDRGVHQTKRTNYHLGISNAAEQGVSTAQNIQNQMYMLLLAAVGPYVEKYGVTGGLWHEPYSMLRYRGGQEYTSHYDGGTETARSVSAIVYLNDSYEGGHLEFTNFGVKIKPEPGMLVLFPSNYAYRHIAHPVTSGTKYAIVTWIRDRQL
;
A
#
# COMPACT_ATOMS: atom_id res chain seq x y z
N MET A 1 14.00 14.31 15.78
CA MET A 1 13.01 13.24 15.56
C MET A 1 11.64 13.77 15.96
N SER A 2 10.88 14.32 15.02
CA SER A 2 9.49 14.72 15.28
C SER A 2 8.64 13.45 15.15
N GLY A 3 8.27 12.89 16.31
CA GLY A 3 7.34 11.78 16.35
C GLY A 3 6.02 12.20 15.71
N ILE A 4 5.52 11.37 14.77
CA ILE A 4 4.23 11.58 14.15
C ILE A 4 3.19 11.23 15.19
N PHE A 5 2.55 12.26 15.69
CA PHE A 5 1.38 12.12 16.51
C PHE A 5 0.16 12.19 15.58
N TYR A 6 -0.55 11.08 15.39
CA TYR A 6 -1.89 11.10 14.81
C TYR A 6 -2.89 11.39 15.92
N PRO A 7 -3.32 12.64 16.10
CA PRO A 7 -4.25 12.99 17.16
C PRO A 7 -5.67 12.60 16.72
N GLY A 8 -6.08 11.39 17.05
CA GLY A 8 -7.46 10.97 16.86
C GLY A 8 -7.77 10.26 15.53
N LYS A 9 -9.05 10.15 15.22
CA LYS A 9 -9.59 9.53 14.01
C LYS A 9 -9.32 10.41 12.79
N LEU A 10 -8.70 9.85 11.74
CA LEU A 10 -8.57 10.54 10.45
C LEU A 10 -9.90 10.55 9.71
N GLN A 11 -10.16 11.67 9.05
CA GLN A 11 -11.30 11.85 8.12
C GLN A 11 -10.77 11.76 6.69
N ALA A 12 -11.48 11.04 5.82
CA ALA A 12 -11.15 11.03 4.41
C ALA A 12 -11.24 12.44 3.81
N SER A 13 -10.26 12.79 2.98
CA SER A 13 -10.26 14.05 2.22
C SER A 13 -11.27 13.99 1.07
N ASP A 14 -11.51 12.79 0.54
CA ASP A 14 -12.46 12.54 -0.54
C ASP A 14 -12.95 11.09 -0.49
N THR A 15 -14.14 10.82 -1.07
CA THR A 15 -14.73 9.49 -1.21
C THR A 15 -15.25 9.34 -2.63
N VAL A 16 -14.78 8.33 -3.34
CA VAL A 16 -15.15 8.04 -4.73
C VAL A 16 -15.56 6.57 -4.90
N GLY A 17 -16.27 6.23 -5.96
CA GLY A 17 -16.60 4.83 -6.27
C GLY A 17 -17.30 4.07 -5.11
N GLY A 18 -18.11 4.77 -4.32
CA GLY A 18 -18.86 4.23 -3.19
C GLY A 18 -18.06 4.10 -1.91
N CYS A 19 -17.06 3.23 -1.84
CA CYS A 19 -16.28 2.96 -0.63
C CYS A 19 -14.77 3.13 -0.83
N ILE A 20 -14.33 3.97 -1.76
CA ILE A 20 -12.91 4.30 -1.94
C ILE A 20 -12.66 5.62 -1.21
N ASP A 21 -12.02 5.57 -0.06
CA ASP A 21 -11.67 6.75 0.74
C ASP A 21 -10.23 7.15 0.48
N ILE A 22 -10.03 8.44 0.20
CA ILE A 22 -8.73 9.06 -0.09
C ILE A 22 -8.36 9.99 1.06
N PHE A 23 -7.16 9.82 1.60
CA PHE A 23 -6.60 10.66 2.65
C PHE A 23 -5.34 11.31 2.10
N LYS A 24 -5.28 12.66 2.09
CA LYS A 24 -4.14 13.41 1.57
C LYS A 24 -3.20 13.83 2.69
N ASN A 25 -1.90 13.83 2.37
CA ASN A 25 -0.84 14.32 3.28
C ASN A 25 -0.83 13.60 4.65
N VAL A 26 -1.11 12.30 4.68
CA VAL A 26 -1.16 11.50 5.91
C VAL A 26 0.12 10.68 6.15
N TRP A 27 1.08 10.68 5.23
CA TRP A 27 2.39 10.11 5.43
C TRP A 27 3.43 11.23 5.50
N PRO A 28 4.14 11.37 6.58
CA PRO A 28 5.16 12.41 6.70
C PRO A 28 6.44 12.00 5.97
N ASN A 29 7.15 12.99 5.45
CA ASN A 29 8.46 12.85 4.82
C ASN A 29 8.54 11.64 3.86
N PRO A 30 7.62 11.51 2.87
CA PRO A 30 7.59 10.34 2.00
C PRO A 30 8.88 10.19 1.17
N GLU A 31 9.52 11.30 0.80
CA GLU A 31 10.79 11.28 0.08
C GLU A 31 11.93 10.73 0.94
N GLU A 32 12.03 11.13 2.21
CA GLU A 32 13.00 10.58 3.16
C GLU A 32 12.79 9.08 3.35
N THR A 33 11.53 8.62 3.41
CA THR A 33 11.19 7.19 3.48
C THR A 33 11.77 6.43 2.28
N ILE A 34 11.65 6.98 1.07
CA ILE A 34 12.23 6.38 -0.15
C ILE A 34 13.76 6.35 -0.06
N GLN A 35 14.39 7.49 0.25
CA GLN A 35 15.83 7.61 0.30
C GLN A 35 16.46 6.64 1.30
N MET A 36 15.93 6.56 2.51
CA MET A 36 16.41 5.66 3.55
C MET A 36 16.22 4.19 3.16
N THR A 37 15.11 3.85 2.47
CA THR A 37 14.87 2.49 1.99
C THR A 37 15.85 2.10 0.87
N GLU A 38 16.07 2.96 -0.12
CA GLU A 38 17.03 2.68 -1.20
C GLU A 38 18.47 2.60 -0.66
N LEU A 39 18.82 3.43 0.32
CA LEU A 39 20.12 3.35 0.99
C LEU A 39 20.30 2.00 1.69
N ALA A 40 19.31 1.58 2.49
CA ALA A 40 19.36 0.29 3.18
C ALA A 40 19.44 -0.88 2.18
N CYS A 41 18.68 -0.85 1.08
CA CYS A 41 18.75 -1.87 0.03
C CYS A 41 20.08 -1.87 -0.76
N SER A 42 20.85 -0.79 -0.71
CA SER A 42 22.13 -0.68 -1.37
C SER A 42 23.29 -1.16 -0.49
N ASP A 43 23.06 -1.33 0.80
CA ASP A 43 24.01 -1.88 1.76
C ASP A 43 23.98 -3.41 1.75
N PRO A 44 25.04 -4.10 1.32
CA PRO A 44 25.08 -5.57 1.31
C PRO A 44 24.94 -6.21 2.69
N GLU A 45 25.28 -5.48 3.76
CA GLU A 45 25.21 -5.98 5.12
C GLU A 45 23.82 -5.81 5.75
N SER A 46 22.94 -5.04 5.11
CA SER A 46 21.57 -4.82 5.59
C SER A 46 20.69 -6.07 5.56
N GLY A 47 21.03 -7.05 4.73
CA GLY A 47 20.27 -8.29 4.55
C GLY A 47 18.93 -8.11 3.81
N ILE A 48 18.63 -6.91 3.29
CA ILE A 48 17.39 -6.63 2.56
C ILE A 48 17.64 -6.23 1.11
N SER A 49 16.75 -6.65 0.24
CA SER A 49 16.83 -6.34 -1.20
C SER A 49 15.45 -6.30 -1.85
N TRP A 50 15.39 -5.62 -2.99
CA TRP A 50 14.20 -5.63 -3.82
C TRP A 50 14.03 -6.96 -4.53
N GLU A 51 12.87 -7.60 -4.34
CA GLU A 51 12.53 -8.87 -4.97
C GLU A 51 11.43 -8.69 -6.02
N ARG A 52 11.35 -9.61 -6.99
CA ARG A 52 10.23 -9.65 -7.93
C ARG A 52 8.94 -9.94 -7.18
N ALA A 53 7.92 -9.11 -7.38
CA ALA A 53 6.63 -9.34 -6.76
C ALA A 53 5.95 -10.59 -7.33
N THR A 54 5.30 -11.35 -6.44
CA THR A 54 4.52 -12.54 -6.78
C THR A 54 3.02 -12.25 -6.75
N THR A 55 2.22 -13.12 -7.31
CA THR A 55 0.75 -13.15 -7.20
C THR A 55 0.31 -14.14 -6.11
N THR A 56 -0.97 -14.18 -5.78
CA THR A 56 -1.55 -15.06 -4.73
C THR A 56 -1.29 -16.54 -4.95
N ASP A 57 -1.13 -16.98 -6.19
CA ASP A 57 -0.71 -18.35 -6.56
C ASP A 57 0.80 -18.60 -6.36
N ARG A 58 1.50 -17.68 -5.67
CA ARG A 58 2.95 -17.69 -5.38
C ARG A 58 3.85 -17.80 -6.63
N GLY A 59 3.28 -17.53 -7.81
CA GLY A 59 4.01 -17.49 -9.05
C GLY A 59 4.53 -16.08 -9.40
N VAL A 60 5.71 -15.98 -10.01
CA VAL A 60 6.17 -14.75 -10.68
C VAL A 60 5.53 -14.70 -12.06
N HIS A 61 4.47 -13.92 -12.21
CA HIS A 61 3.78 -13.73 -13.50
C HIS A 61 4.28 -12.46 -14.18
N GLN A 62 5.28 -12.59 -15.06
CA GLN A 62 5.90 -11.48 -15.78
C GLN A 62 4.93 -10.65 -16.65
N THR A 63 3.74 -11.19 -16.92
CA THR A 63 2.69 -10.51 -17.69
C THR A 63 1.56 -9.94 -16.85
N LYS A 64 1.48 -10.32 -15.55
CA LYS A 64 0.40 -9.86 -14.66
C LYS A 64 0.88 -8.83 -13.64
N ARG A 65 2.03 -9.12 -13.03
CA ARG A 65 2.62 -8.29 -11.98
C ARG A 65 4.13 -8.19 -12.20
N THR A 66 4.58 -7.03 -12.64
CA THR A 66 5.95 -6.85 -13.12
C THR A 66 6.83 -6.01 -12.19
N ASN A 67 6.25 -5.45 -11.12
CA ASN A 67 6.95 -4.62 -10.14
C ASN A 67 7.85 -5.43 -9.20
N TYR A 68 8.63 -4.69 -8.41
CA TYR A 68 9.39 -5.23 -7.29
C TYR A 68 8.70 -4.93 -5.96
N HIS A 69 8.98 -5.73 -4.94
CA HIS A 69 8.56 -5.49 -3.57
C HIS A 69 9.72 -5.69 -2.59
N LEU A 70 9.56 -5.07 -1.42
CA LEU A 70 10.39 -5.27 -0.24
C LEU A 70 9.47 -5.59 0.93
N GLY A 71 9.69 -6.72 1.59
CA GLY A 71 8.93 -7.12 2.78
C GLY A 71 9.33 -6.29 3.99
N ILE A 72 8.60 -5.22 4.27
CA ILE A 72 8.90 -4.30 5.37
C ILE A 72 8.80 -4.98 6.73
N SER A 73 7.74 -5.76 6.96
CA SER A 73 7.57 -6.44 8.26
C SER A 73 8.68 -7.45 8.52
N ASN A 74 9.07 -8.23 7.50
CA ASN A 74 10.18 -9.19 7.65
C ASN A 74 11.51 -8.47 7.92
N ALA A 75 11.79 -7.37 7.21
CA ALA A 75 12.98 -6.57 7.42
C ALA A 75 13.01 -5.94 8.83
N ALA A 76 11.87 -5.48 9.33
CA ALA A 76 11.73 -4.93 10.67
C ALA A 76 12.00 -5.99 11.76
N GLU A 77 11.51 -7.22 11.58
CA GLU A 77 11.78 -8.37 12.46
C GLU A 77 13.26 -8.74 12.47
N GLN A 78 13.98 -8.54 11.37
CA GLN A 78 15.41 -8.73 11.24
C GLN A 78 16.24 -7.58 11.86
N GLY A 79 15.58 -6.54 12.39
CA GLY A 79 16.24 -5.44 13.08
C GLY A 79 16.63 -4.25 12.18
N VAL A 80 16.19 -4.24 10.91
CA VAL A 80 16.46 -3.12 10.00
C VAL A 80 15.71 -1.88 10.46
N SER A 81 16.42 -0.88 10.95
CA SER A 81 15.85 0.31 11.61
C SER A 81 14.91 1.12 10.70
N THR A 82 15.27 1.26 9.43
CA THR A 82 14.40 1.93 8.43
C THR A 82 13.07 1.18 8.29
N ALA A 83 13.09 -0.15 8.21
CA ALA A 83 11.88 -0.95 8.11
C ALA A 83 11.04 -0.89 9.40
N GLN A 84 11.67 -0.88 10.58
CA GLN A 84 10.99 -0.69 11.86
C GLN A 84 10.26 0.66 11.93
N ASN A 85 10.90 1.73 11.45
CA ASN A 85 10.29 3.07 11.38
C ASN A 85 9.07 3.07 10.45
N ILE A 86 9.18 2.50 9.26
CA ILE A 86 8.06 2.39 8.30
C ILE A 86 6.92 1.56 8.90
N GLN A 87 7.23 0.42 9.52
CA GLN A 87 6.24 -0.44 10.18
C GLN A 87 5.47 0.30 11.27
N ASN A 88 6.16 1.02 12.14
CA ASN A 88 5.54 1.79 13.21
C ASN A 88 4.65 2.92 12.65
N GLN A 89 5.10 3.62 11.62
CA GLN A 89 4.30 4.66 10.95
C GLN A 89 3.05 4.09 10.30
N MET A 90 3.17 2.97 9.57
CA MET A 90 2.01 2.28 8.98
C MET A 90 1.01 1.84 10.03
N TYR A 91 1.49 1.24 11.12
CA TYR A 91 0.62 0.80 12.22
C TYR A 91 -0.18 1.97 12.81
N MET A 92 0.47 3.08 13.12
CA MET A 92 -0.19 4.27 13.68
C MET A 92 -1.18 4.89 12.68
N LEU A 93 -0.83 4.94 11.39
CA LEU A 93 -1.70 5.43 10.34
C LEU A 93 -2.97 4.56 10.20
N LEU A 94 -2.81 3.24 10.22
CA LEU A 94 -3.94 2.31 10.13
C LEU A 94 -4.86 2.42 11.36
N LEU A 95 -4.31 2.56 12.57
CA LEU A 95 -5.12 2.80 13.77
C LEU A 95 -6.00 4.05 13.63
N ALA A 96 -5.47 5.11 13.02
CA ALA A 96 -6.21 6.36 12.85
C ALA A 96 -7.22 6.34 11.71
N ALA A 97 -6.94 5.62 10.61
CA ALA A 97 -7.74 5.65 9.38
C ALA A 97 -8.75 4.51 9.26
N VAL A 98 -8.37 3.29 9.65
CA VAL A 98 -9.19 2.09 9.42
C VAL A 98 -10.40 2.05 10.36
N GLY A 99 -10.26 2.46 11.62
CA GLY A 99 -11.39 2.50 12.57
C GLY A 99 -12.57 3.32 12.03
N PRO A 100 -12.38 4.60 11.68
CA PRO A 100 -13.42 5.42 11.05
C PRO A 100 -13.97 4.85 9.74
N TYR A 101 -13.10 4.26 8.92
CA TYR A 101 -13.49 3.64 7.64
C TYR A 101 -14.48 2.48 7.87
N VAL A 102 -14.13 1.55 8.75
CA VAL A 102 -14.98 0.36 9.01
C VAL A 102 -16.28 0.73 9.71
N GLU A 103 -16.25 1.74 10.59
CA GLU A 103 -17.45 2.30 11.23
C GLU A 103 -18.39 2.91 10.17
N LYS A 104 -17.84 3.72 9.24
CA LYS A 104 -18.60 4.38 8.16
C LYS A 104 -19.30 3.38 7.24
N TYR A 105 -18.66 2.25 6.93
CA TYR A 105 -19.18 1.27 5.97
C TYR A 105 -19.78 0.01 6.62
N GLY A 106 -19.91 -0.01 7.94
CA GLY A 106 -20.53 -1.12 8.66
C GLY A 106 -19.75 -2.42 8.59
N VAL A 107 -18.43 -2.37 8.42
CA VAL A 107 -17.57 -3.54 8.46
C VAL A 107 -17.47 -4.02 9.91
N THR A 108 -17.95 -5.23 10.19
CA THR A 108 -17.94 -5.83 11.53
C THR A 108 -16.90 -6.93 11.62
N GLY A 109 -16.28 -7.09 12.78
CA GLY A 109 -15.31 -8.17 13.05
C GLY A 109 -14.03 -7.68 13.71
N GLY A 110 -13.23 -8.61 14.19
CA GLY A 110 -11.87 -8.34 14.66
C GLY A 110 -10.94 -8.14 13.46
N LEU A 111 -10.34 -6.96 13.35
CA LEU A 111 -9.51 -6.60 12.22
C LEU A 111 -8.03 -6.85 12.52
N TRP A 112 -7.35 -7.50 11.57
CA TRP A 112 -5.90 -7.67 11.56
C TRP A 112 -5.34 -7.07 10.28
N HIS A 113 -4.21 -6.40 10.38
CA HIS A 113 -3.44 -6.07 9.18
C HIS A 113 -2.49 -7.22 8.80
N GLU A 114 -2.30 -7.46 7.53
CA GLU A 114 -1.24 -8.31 7.01
C GLU A 114 0.14 -7.62 7.12
N PRO A 115 1.25 -8.35 6.95
CA PRO A 115 2.57 -7.76 6.86
C PRO A 115 2.64 -6.65 5.81
N TYR A 116 3.41 -5.60 6.08
CA TYR A 116 3.61 -4.47 5.17
C TYR A 116 4.62 -4.81 4.09
N SER A 117 4.34 -4.36 2.88
CA SER A 117 5.27 -4.45 1.76
C SER A 117 5.42 -3.10 1.07
N MET A 118 6.64 -2.69 0.78
CA MET A 118 6.91 -1.54 -0.08
C MET A 118 7.01 -2.03 -1.52
N LEU A 119 6.37 -1.33 -2.45
CA LEU A 119 6.33 -1.64 -3.86
C LEU A 119 7.13 -0.61 -4.65
N ARG A 120 7.86 -1.07 -5.65
CA ARG A 120 8.61 -0.23 -6.58
C ARG A 120 8.26 -0.59 -8.01
N TYR A 121 7.82 0.41 -8.78
CA TYR A 121 7.52 0.30 -10.22
C TYR A 121 8.44 1.20 -11.01
N ARG A 122 9.10 0.65 -12.02
CA ARG A 122 9.96 1.38 -12.98
C ARG A 122 9.38 1.26 -14.39
N GLY A 123 9.99 1.91 -15.36
CA GLY A 123 9.49 1.99 -16.73
C GLY A 123 8.92 0.68 -17.29
N GLY A 124 7.68 0.72 -17.75
CA GLY A 124 6.90 -0.41 -18.24
C GLY A 124 6.30 -1.33 -17.18
N GLN A 125 6.63 -1.15 -15.91
CA GLN A 125 6.11 -2.02 -14.83
C GLN A 125 4.69 -1.64 -14.42
N GLU A 126 3.88 -2.67 -14.20
CA GLU A 126 2.46 -2.55 -13.89
C GLU A 126 1.98 -3.71 -12.99
N TYR A 127 0.75 -3.60 -12.54
CA TYR A 127 -0.04 -4.72 -12.06
C TYR A 127 -1.40 -4.67 -12.76
N THR A 128 -1.64 -5.65 -13.62
CA THR A 128 -2.84 -5.71 -14.45
C THR A 128 -4.10 -5.89 -13.61
N SER A 129 -5.26 -5.87 -14.26
CA SER A 129 -6.57 -5.93 -13.60
C SER A 129 -6.70 -7.11 -12.64
N HIS A 130 -6.90 -6.81 -11.36
CA HIS A 130 -7.06 -7.77 -10.27
C HIS A 130 -7.97 -7.23 -9.16
N TYR A 131 -8.29 -8.06 -8.19
CA TYR A 131 -8.84 -7.68 -6.89
C TYR A 131 -8.03 -8.40 -5.80
N ASP A 132 -7.96 -7.82 -4.61
CA ASP A 132 -7.03 -8.24 -3.57
C ASP A 132 -7.55 -9.37 -2.69
N GLY A 133 -8.87 -9.45 -2.53
CA GLY A 133 -9.55 -10.45 -1.73
C GLY A 133 -9.81 -11.73 -2.49
N GLY A 134 -10.16 -12.79 -1.75
CA GLY A 134 -10.52 -14.09 -2.30
C GLY A 134 -10.86 -15.04 -1.18
N THR A 135 -11.35 -16.24 -1.52
CA THR A 135 -11.73 -17.27 -0.54
C THR A 135 -10.59 -17.70 0.37
N GLU A 136 -9.36 -17.58 -0.10
CA GLU A 136 -8.16 -18.01 0.66
C GLU A 136 -7.53 -16.90 1.49
N THR A 137 -7.85 -15.62 1.24
CA THR A 137 -7.14 -14.50 1.88
C THR A 137 -7.92 -13.80 2.99
N ALA A 138 -9.26 -13.92 3.02
CA ALA A 138 -10.15 -13.24 3.96
C ALA A 138 -9.88 -11.71 4.10
N ARG A 139 -9.36 -11.08 3.05
CA ARG A 139 -9.07 -9.65 2.99
C ARG A 139 -10.35 -8.86 2.82
N SER A 140 -10.60 -7.93 3.72
CA SER A 140 -11.80 -7.07 3.70
C SER A 140 -11.49 -5.68 3.18
N VAL A 141 -10.36 -5.10 3.58
CA VAL A 141 -9.96 -3.74 3.18
C VAL A 141 -8.52 -3.76 2.69
N SER A 142 -8.28 -3.08 1.57
CA SER A 142 -6.96 -2.80 1.01
C SER A 142 -6.51 -1.40 1.42
N ALA A 143 -5.24 -1.24 1.78
CA ALA A 143 -4.63 0.02 2.15
C ALA A 143 -3.35 0.25 1.32
N ILE A 144 -3.30 1.37 0.60
CA ILE A 144 -2.15 1.76 -0.22
C ILE A 144 -1.71 3.17 0.17
N VAL A 145 -0.47 3.32 0.64
CA VAL A 145 0.17 4.63 0.83
C VAL A 145 1.11 4.90 -0.32
N TYR A 146 0.94 6.05 -0.97
CA TYR A 146 1.83 6.50 -2.06
C TYR A 146 2.90 7.44 -1.52
N LEU A 147 4.14 7.25 -1.97
CA LEU A 147 5.27 7.99 -1.42
C LEU A 147 5.81 9.08 -2.36
N ASN A 148 5.48 9.02 -3.66
CA ASN A 148 5.93 10.03 -4.61
C ASN A 148 4.99 10.16 -5.80
N ASP A 149 5.21 11.21 -6.62
CA ASP A 149 4.55 11.48 -7.89
C ASP A 149 5.55 11.88 -8.99
N SER A 150 6.88 11.80 -8.71
CA SER A 150 7.96 12.11 -9.63
C SER A 150 8.17 11.03 -10.70
N TYR A 151 7.06 10.63 -11.36
CA TYR A 151 7.01 9.66 -12.45
C TYR A 151 5.82 9.96 -13.37
N GLU A 152 5.83 9.37 -14.57
CA GLU A 152 4.71 9.44 -15.50
C GLU A 152 3.98 8.10 -15.57
N GLY A 153 2.68 8.14 -15.88
CA GLY A 153 1.81 6.96 -15.85
C GLY A 153 1.41 6.57 -14.42
N GLY A 154 1.43 5.28 -14.12
CA GLY A 154 1.32 4.73 -12.76
C GLY A 154 0.01 5.02 -12.00
N HIS A 155 -1.07 5.43 -12.67
CA HIS A 155 -2.38 5.67 -12.05
C HIS A 155 -2.95 4.40 -11.41
N LEU A 156 -3.77 4.58 -10.37
CA LEU A 156 -4.65 3.54 -9.85
C LEU A 156 -6.03 3.71 -10.49
N GLU A 157 -6.54 2.68 -11.15
CA GLU A 157 -7.87 2.71 -11.77
C GLU A 157 -8.77 1.62 -11.22
N PHE A 158 -9.98 1.98 -10.81
CA PHE A 158 -11.06 1.09 -10.43
C PHE A 158 -12.04 0.97 -11.61
N THR A 159 -11.88 -0.08 -12.40
CA THR A 159 -12.57 -0.22 -13.70
C THR A 159 -14.08 -0.29 -13.59
N ASN A 160 -14.62 -0.91 -12.53
CA ASN A 160 -16.06 -1.05 -12.33
C ASN A 160 -16.76 0.29 -11.96
N PHE A 161 -16.00 1.27 -11.51
CA PHE A 161 -16.51 2.57 -11.09
C PHE A 161 -16.12 3.71 -12.03
N GLY A 162 -15.27 3.44 -13.02
CA GLY A 162 -14.71 4.50 -13.89
C GLY A 162 -13.86 5.51 -13.12
N VAL A 163 -13.31 5.11 -11.97
CA VAL A 163 -12.50 5.98 -11.11
C VAL A 163 -11.03 5.77 -11.41
N LYS A 164 -10.33 6.86 -11.72
CA LYS A 164 -8.89 6.86 -11.97
C LYS A 164 -8.22 7.88 -11.06
N ILE A 165 -7.35 7.40 -10.18
CA ILE A 165 -6.63 8.21 -9.20
C ILE A 165 -5.20 8.41 -9.69
N LYS A 166 -4.74 9.67 -9.72
CA LYS A 166 -3.32 10.01 -9.84
C LYS A 166 -2.76 10.04 -8.42
N PRO A 167 -1.81 9.18 -8.07
CA PRO A 167 -1.22 9.19 -6.73
C PRO A 167 -0.49 10.50 -6.44
N GLU A 168 -0.57 10.94 -5.18
CA GLU A 168 0.15 12.10 -4.64
C GLU A 168 1.05 11.64 -3.47
N PRO A 169 2.19 12.32 -3.20
CA PRO A 169 3.04 12.00 -2.06
C PRO A 169 2.26 12.08 -0.73
N GLY A 170 2.39 11.05 0.09
CA GLY A 170 1.69 10.97 1.38
C GLY A 170 0.21 10.64 1.31
N MET A 171 -0.32 10.25 0.13
CA MET A 171 -1.72 9.84 -0.03
C MET A 171 -1.92 8.41 0.45
N LEU A 172 -2.94 8.18 1.29
CA LEU A 172 -3.48 6.85 1.60
C LEU A 172 -4.79 6.65 0.85
N VAL A 173 -4.98 5.47 0.27
CA VAL A 173 -6.24 5.01 -0.32
C VAL A 173 -6.70 3.75 0.40
N LEU A 174 -7.92 3.78 0.96
CA LEU A 174 -8.61 2.62 1.54
C LEU A 174 -9.78 2.22 0.64
N PHE A 175 -9.93 0.92 0.39
CA PHE A 175 -11.02 0.40 -0.42
C PHE A 175 -11.30 -1.08 -0.09
N PRO A 176 -12.54 -1.58 -0.36
CA PRO A 176 -12.85 -3.00 -0.17
C PRO A 176 -12.01 -3.90 -1.08
N SER A 177 -11.52 -5.01 -0.52
CA SER A 177 -10.64 -5.93 -1.27
C SER A 177 -11.37 -6.86 -2.24
N ASN A 178 -12.71 -6.85 -2.26
CA ASN A 178 -13.54 -7.81 -3.00
C ASN A 178 -13.58 -7.55 -4.52
N TYR A 179 -14.19 -8.46 -5.26
CA TYR A 179 -14.26 -8.45 -6.72
C TYR A 179 -14.93 -7.21 -7.34
N ALA A 180 -15.78 -6.50 -6.59
CA ALA A 180 -16.41 -5.27 -7.07
C ALA A 180 -15.40 -4.14 -7.22
N TYR A 181 -14.33 -4.15 -6.40
CA TYR A 181 -13.24 -3.17 -6.43
C TYR A 181 -12.03 -3.66 -7.22
N ARG A 182 -12.30 -4.26 -8.38
CA ARG A 182 -11.28 -4.63 -9.35
C ARG A 182 -10.52 -3.39 -9.80
N HIS A 183 -9.18 -3.46 -9.76
CA HIS A 183 -8.34 -2.31 -10.03
C HIS A 183 -7.09 -2.66 -10.82
N ILE A 184 -6.46 -1.63 -11.37
CA ILE A 184 -5.23 -1.69 -12.17
C ILE A 184 -4.23 -0.68 -11.61
N ALA A 185 -3.00 -1.11 -11.35
CA ALA A 185 -1.87 -0.20 -11.23
C ALA A 185 -1.25 -0.05 -12.62
N HIS A 186 -1.61 1.04 -13.31
CA HIS A 186 -1.17 1.30 -14.69
C HIS A 186 0.35 1.33 -14.84
N PRO A 187 0.87 1.08 -16.04
CA PRO A 187 2.30 1.15 -16.29
C PRO A 187 2.90 2.50 -15.89
N VAL A 188 4.05 2.45 -15.23
CA VAL A 188 4.92 3.63 -15.09
C VAL A 188 5.68 3.80 -16.39
N THR A 189 5.49 4.91 -17.07
CA THR A 189 6.12 5.15 -18.39
C THR A 189 7.50 5.81 -18.27
N SER A 190 7.72 6.62 -17.23
CA SER A 190 9.05 7.15 -16.88
C SER A 190 9.16 7.38 -15.38
N GLY A 191 10.38 7.43 -14.86
CA GLY A 191 10.65 7.58 -13.43
C GLY A 191 10.46 6.29 -12.63
N THR A 192 10.29 6.44 -11.31
CA THR A 192 10.08 5.32 -10.38
C THR A 192 8.98 5.67 -9.39
N LYS A 193 7.98 4.81 -9.29
CA LYS A 193 6.86 4.94 -8.35
C LYS A 193 7.10 4.06 -7.13
N TYR A 194 6.83 4.61 -5.93
CA TYR A 194 6.89 3.90 -4.67
C TYR A 194 5.56 3.95 -3.94
N ALA A 195 5.16 2.81 -3.37
CA ALA A 195 3.97 2.71 -2.53
C ALA A 195 4.18 1.68 -1.41
N ILE A 196 3.48 1.83 -0.28
CA ILE A 196 3.44 0.83 0.78
C ILE A 196 2.04 0.24 0.80
N VAL A 197 1.94 -1.08 0.85
CA VAL A 197 0.66 -1.79 0.83
C VAL A 197 0.52 -2.73 2.01
N THR A 198 -0.72 -2.89 2.46
CA THR A 198 -1.16 -3.95 3.35
C THR A 198 -2.64 -4.21 3.15
N TRP A 199 -3.13 -5.27 3.76
CA TRP A 199 -4.54 -5.63 3.75
C TRP A 199 -5.02 -5.84 5.18
N ILE A 200 -6.26 -5.46 5.42
CA ILE A 200 -6.97 -5.72 6.66
C ILE A 200 -7.85 -6.95 6.43
N ARG A 201 -7.70 -7.93 7.31
CA ARG A 201 -8.43 -9.20 7.25
C ARG A 201 -9.51 -9.25 8.31
N ASP A 202 -10.62 -9.91 7.99
CA ASP A 202 -11.57 -10.36 8.99
C ASP A 202 -10.98 -11.49 9.84
N ARG A 203 -11.23 -11.45 11.13
CA ARG A 203 -11.07 -12.64 11.96
C ARG A 203 -12.12 -13.64 11.51
N GLN A 204 -11.70 -14.71 10.88
CA GLN A 204 -12.56 -15.88 10.78
C GLN A 204 -12.87 -16.33 12.21
N LEU A 205 -14.15 -16.35 12.58
CA LEU A 205 -14.67 -16.93 13.80
C LEU A 205 -14.45 -18.45 13.79
#